data_054463e8cf56356f81a19db98feb3083
#
_entry.id   054463e8cf56356f81a19db98feb3083
#
_cell.length_a   1.000
_cell.length_b   1.000
_cell.length_c   1.000
_cell.angle_alpha   90.00
_cell.angle_beta   90.00
_cell.angle_gamma   90.00
#
_symmetry.space_group_name_H-M   'P 1'
#
loop_
_entity.id
_entity.type
_entity.pdbx_description
1 polymer ?
#
loop_
_entity_poly.entity_id
_entity_poly.type
_entity_poly.pdbx_seq_one_letter_code
_entity_poly.pdbx_strand_id
1 'polypeptide(L)'
;MLKSGAGQVKDERVVASIGEDSAITRISDTHAIITTTDFFTPIIDNPYVQGQISACNTTNDAYVKGGLDIISVLVLMGMPENLPLTVQEEMLRGFCDFCKSLDAPVVGGHTIICPWPIMGGAITAIAEMNKIIFISRAKPGDRLILTKPLGIQPIMRVLRLSDKEQKKLAELIPENEISKSIDLAIRIMTTSGRNAALAMLEVGVNAATDVTGFGILGHALNMAEQSRVSIKINTLPVIKWAPKIAKVFGYPLLEGKAAETAGGFLISLPEDKVTQLLKVLKKRNCEGYEMGVVEKGLGTVFLSKDVNVAEVPA
;
A
#
# COMPACT_ATOMS: atom_id res chain seq x y z
N MET A 1 -17.26 -2.84 -13.04
CA MET A 1 -18.66 -3.05 -12.63
C MET A 1 -19.20 -1.87 -11.82
N LEU A 2 -18.60 -1.47 -10.71
CA LEU A 2 -19.14 -0.40 -9.85
C LEU A 2 -19.16 1.02 -10.51
N LYS A 3 -18.27 1.30 -11.46
CA LYS A 3 -18.27 2.57 -12.23
C LYS A 3 -19.56 2.78 -13.09
N SER A 4 -20.37 1.74 -13.32
CA SER A 4 -21.63 1.85 -14.06
C SER A 4 -22.78 2.47 -13.27
N GLY A 5 -22.59 2.72 -11.96
CA GLY A 5 -23.63 3.27 -11.08
C GLY A 5 -24.79 2.30 -10.78
N ALA A 6 -24.72 1.06 -11.25
CA ALA A 6 -25.77 0.07 -11.03
C ALA A 6 -25.85 -0.30 -9.54
N GLY A 7 -27.06 -0.16 -8.96
CA GLY A 7 -27.33 -0.52 -7.57
C GLY A 7 -26.87 0.48 -6.52
N GLN A 8 -26.36 1.66 -6.91
CA GLN A 8 -25.96 2.69 -5.94
C GLN A 8 -27.18 3.44 -5.39
N VAL A 9 -27.31 3.43 -4.08
CA VAL A 9 -28.22 4.33 -3.36
C VAL A 9 -27.48 5.65 -3.12
N LYS A 10 -28.07 6.77 -3.55
CA LYS A 10 -27.54 8.09 -3.24
C LYS A 10 -27.80 8.42 -1.77
N ASP A 11 -26.77 8.67 -1.01
CA ASP A 11 -26.84 9.12 0.37
C ASP A 11 -25.89 10.31 0.54
N GLU A 12 -26.43 11.44 1.00
CA GLU A 12 -25.66 12.69 1.17
C GLU A 12 -24.57 12.58 2.25
N ARG A 13 -24.63 11.57 3.10
CA ARG A 13 -23.59 11.29 4.08
C ARG A 13 -22.35 10.66 3.44
N VAL A 14 -22.47 10.02 2.28
CA VAL A 14 -21.32 9.41 1.59
C VAL A 14 -20.51 10.52 0.92
N VAL A 15 -19.37 10.84 1.53
CA VAL A 15 -18.47 11.91 1.09
C VAL A 15 -17.51 11.42 0.01
N ALA A 16 -17.09 10.16 0.10
CA ALA A 16 -16.22 9.51 -0.87
C ALA A 16 -16.50 8.00 -0.92
N SER A 17 -16.39 7.43 -2.10
CA SER A 17 -16.72 6.02 -2.37
C SER A 17 -15.85 5.46 -3.49
N ILE A 18 -16.44 4.95 -4.57
CA ILE A 18 -15.77 4.30 -5.69
C ILE A 18 -14.71 5.23 -6.30
N GLY A 19 -13.47 4.77 -6.33
CA GLY A 19 -12.30 5.53 -6.80
C GLY A 19 -11.40 6.04 -5.69
N GLU A 20 -11.88 6.05 -4.44
CA GLU A 20 -11.04 6.20 -3.24
C GLU A 20 -10.59 4.83 -2.71
N ASP A 21 -9.52 4.80 -1.88
CA ASP A 21 -9.03 3.57 -1.25
C ASP A 21 -10.02 3.06 -0.19
N SER A 22 -10.80 3.97 0.42
CA SER A 22 -11.81 3.66 1.44
C SER A 22 -13.10 4.41 1.19
N ALA A 23 -14.22 3.87 1.65
CA ALA A 23 -15.46 4.61 1.74
C ALA A 23 -15.42 5.57 2.93
N ILE A 24 -15.90 6.80 2.73
CA ILE A 24 -15.94 7.86 3.75
C ILE A 24 -17.38 8.30 3.94
N THR A 25 -17.92 8.08 5.13
CA THR A 25 -19.32 8.41 5.47
C THR A 25 -19.34 9.41 6.62
N ARG A 26 -19.93 10.58 6.38
CA ARG A 26 -20.11 11.61 7.41
C ARG A 26 -21.09 11.13 8.47
N ILE A 27 -20.73 11.29 9.75
CA ILE A 27 -21.58 10.95 10.91
C ILE A 27 -22.00 12.21 11.68
N SER A 28 -21.25 13.31 11.55
CA SER A 28 -21.59 14.62 12.10
C SER A 28 -20.96 15.72 11.26
N ASP A 29 -21.14 16.98 11.64
CA ASP A 29 -20.50 18.11 10.95
C ASP A 29 -18.95 18.07 11.08
N THR A 30 -18.44 17.41 12.09
CA THR A 30 -17.01 17.39 12.43
C THR A 30 -16.32 16.03 12.21
N HIS A 31 -17.07 14.92 12.08
CA HIS A 31 -16.50 13.59 12.00
C HIS A 31 -17.09 12.73 10.89
N ALA A 32 -16.27 11.82 10.39
CA ALA A 32 -16.66 10.77 9.46
C ALA A 32 -16.12 9.41 9.91
N ILE A 33 -16.79 8.36 9.43
CA ILE A 33 -16.32 6.97 9.46
C ILE A 33 -15.60 6.69 8.14
N ILE A 34 -14.43 6.07 8.24
CA ILE A 34 -13.68 5.49 7.13
C ILE A 34 -13.83 3.98 7.23
N THR A 35 -14.32 3.35 6.16
CA THR A 35 -14.48 1.89 6.09
C THR A 35 -13.79 1.33 4.86
N THR A 36 -13.06 0.24 5.05
CA THR A 36 -12.41 -0.50 3.97
C THR A 36 -12.43 -1.99 4.24
N THR A 37 -12.22 -2.79 3.21
CA THR A 37 -11.99 -4.22 3.32
C THR A 37 -10.94 -4.65 2.31
N ASP A 38 -9.94 -5.38 2.77
CA ASP A 38 -8.87 -5.89 1.92
C ASP A 38 -8.43 -7.28 2.39
N PHE A 39 -8.21 -8.19 1.44
CA PHE A 39 -7.76 -9.55 1.70
C PHE A 39 -7.06 -10.14 0.47
N PHE A 40 -6.10 -11.02 0.69
CA PHE A 40 -5.31 -11.62 -0.38
C PHE A 40 -4.75 -12.99 0.01
N THR A 41 -4.19 -13.71 -0.98
CA THR A 41 -3.53 -15.00 -0.77
C THR A 41 -2.14 -14.82 -0.17
N PRO A 42 -1.60 -15.80 0.59
CA PRO A 42 -0.27 -15.71 1.19
C PRO A 42 0.84 -15.42 0.18
N ILE A 43 1.76 -14.57 0.59
CA ILE A 43 2.94 -14.15 -0.16
C ILE A 43 4.20 -14.83 0.39
N ILE A 44 4.20 -15.20 1.66
CA ILE A 44 5.29 -15.82 2.39
C ILE A 44 4.82 -17.09 3.09
N ASP A 45 5.74 -18.04 3.30
CA ASP A 45 5.43 -19.33 3.92
C ASP A 45 5.35 -19.25 5.46
N ASN A 46 5.97 -18.25 6.08
CA ASN A 46 5.86 -18.02 7.52
C ASN A 46 4.45 -17.50 7.87
N PRO A 47 3.59 -18.29 8.53
CA PRO A 47 2.20 -17.94 8.76
C PRO A 47 2.03 -16.73 9.69
N TYR A 48 2.88 -16.59 10.71
CA TYR A 48 2.85 -15.43 11.61
C TYR A 48 3.16 -14.13 10.87
N VAL A 49 4.22 -14.11 10.06
CA VAL A 49 4.59 -12.95 9.25
C VAL A 49 3.52 -12.66 8.19
N GLN A 50 2.92 -13.71 7.59
CA GLN A 50 1.79 -13.52 6.67
C GLN A 50 0.61 -12.81 7.36
N GLY A 51 0.29 -13.18 8.59
CA GLY A 51 -0.71 -12.49 9.40
C GLY A 51 -0.39 -11.00 9.59
N GLN A 52 0.86 -10.68 9.94
CA GLN A 52 1.31 -9.29 10.08
C GLN A 52 1.20 -8.49 8.78
N ILE A 53 1.59 -9.09 7.64
CA ILE A 53 1.46 -8.46 6.32
C ILE A 53 -0.01 -8.19 5.99
N SER A 54 -0.90 -9.15 6.28
CA SER A 54 -2.33 -8.99 6.05
C SER A 54 -2.93 -7.85 6.86
N ALA A 55 -2.57 -7.74 8.14
CA ALA A 55 -3.01 -6.65 9.01
C ALA A 55 -2.44 -5.29 8.57
N CYS A 56 -1.16 -5.24 8.16
CA CYS A 56 -0.53 -4.03 7.64
C CYS A 56 -1.25 -3.52 6.40
N ASN A 57 -1.49 -4.41 5.43
CA ASN A 57 -2.18 -4.05 4.19
C ASN A 57 -3.60 -3.55 4.46
N THR A 58 -4.36 -4.28 5.28
CA THR A 58 -5.74 -3.93 5.64
C THR A 58 -5.85 -2.57 6.35
N THR A 59 -4.89 -2.22 7.21
CA THR A 59 -4.93 -0.96 7.99
C THR A 59 -4.46 0.26 7.19
N ASN A 60 -3.65 0.06 6.13
CA ASN A 60 -3.06 1.15 5.36
C ASN A 60 -4.10 2.02 4.66
N ASP A 61 -5.17 1.44 4.13
CA ASP A 61 -6.28 2.17 3.49
C ASP A 61 -6.93 3.21 4.43
N ALA A 62 -7.10 2.86 5.71
CA ALA A 62 -7.61 3.81 6.69
C ALA A 62 -6.59 4.90 7.00
N TYR A 63 -5.32 4.52 7.21
CA TYR A 63 -4.26 5.46 7.55
C TYR A 63 -3.98 6.47 6.43
N VAL A 64 -3.95 6.04 5.17
CA VAL A 64 -3.70 6.94 4.04
C VAL A 64 -4.79 8.01 3.90
N LYS A 65 -5.99 7.75 4.39
CA LYS A 65 -7.10 8.71 4.44
C LYS A 65 -7.11 9.59 5.70
N GLY A 66 -6.14 9.43 6.60
CA GLY A 66 -6.08 10.17 7.87
C GLY A 66 -6.87 9.53 9.01
N GLY A 67 -7.39 8.32 8.83
CA GLY A 67 -8.11 7.55 9.83
C GLY A 67 -7.16 6.90 10.84
N LEU A 68 -6.63 7.69 11.78
CA LEU A 68 -5.67 7.22 12.78
C LEU A 68 -6.33 6.44 13.93
N ASP A 69 -7.59 6.69 14.20
CA ASP A 69 -8.38 6.06 15.26
C ASP A 69 -9.18 4.89 14.68
N ILE A 70 -8.54 3.73 14.60
CA ILE A 70 -9.18 2.48 14.17
C ILE A 70 -10.00 1.93 15.36
N ILE A 71 -11.31 1.94 15.23
CA ILE A 71 -12.24 1.52 16.32
C ILE A 71 -12.71 0.07 16.18
N SER A 72 -12.52 -0.56 15.03
CA SER A 72 -12.94 -1.93 14.77
C SER A 72 -12.12 -2.56 13.67
N VAL A 73 -11.62 -3.75 13.91
CA VAL A 73 -11.01 -4.65 12.93
C VAL A 73 -11.77 -5.98 12.96
N LEU A 74 -12.33 -6.39 11.83
CA LEU A 74 -12.96 -7.68 11.61
C LEU A 74 -12.06 -8.52 10.73
N VAL A 75 -11.54 -9.63 11.22
CA VAL A 75 -10.64 -10.51 10.47
C VAL A 75 -11.45 -11.35 9.48
N LEU A 76 -10.99 -11.43 8.25
CA LEU A 76 -11.53 -12.29 7.20
C LEU A 76 -10.51 -13.39 6.89
N MET A 77 -10.92 -14.64 7.07
CA MET A 77 -10.08 -15.81 6.79
C MET A 77 -10.83 -16.81 5.90
N GLY A 78 -10.20 -17.23 4.82
CA GLY A 78 -10.61 -18.40 4.06
C GLY A 78 -9.48 -19.43 4.11
N MET A 79 -9.79 -20.67 4.54
CA MET A 79 -8.76 -21.67 4.76
C MET A 79 -9.14 -22.99 4.10
N PRO A 80 -8.18 -23.67 3.43
CA PRO A 80 -8.38 -25.05 2.97
C PRO A 80 -8.68 -25.98 4.15
N GLU A 81 -9.59 -26.92 3.94
CA GLU A 81 -9.99 -27.88 4.98
C GLU A 81 -8.81 -28.69 5.56
N ASN A 82 -7.82 -28.98 4.73
CA ASN A 82 -6.62 -29.75 5.09
C ASN A 82 -5.47 -28.88 5.63
N LEU A 83 -5.61 -27.56 5.76
CA LEU A 83 -4.58 -26.71 6.32
C LEU A 83 -4.52 -26.92 7.84
N PRO A 84 -3.33 -27.27 8.41
CA PRO A 84 -3.20 -27.51 9.85
C PRO A 84 -3.72 -26.32 10.68
N LEU A 85 -4.45 -26.61 11.75
CA LEU A 85 -5.00 -25.58 12.63
C LEU A 85 -3.91 -24.67 13.24
N THR A 86 -2.74 -25.25 13.54
CA THR A 86 -1.58 -24.48 14.04
C THR A 86 -1.09 -23.42 13.06
N VAL A 87 -1.19 -23.65 11.74
CA VAL A 87 -0.86 -22.66 10.71
C VAL A 87 -1.89 -21.52 10.72
N GLN A 88 -3.17 -21.87 10.84
CA GLN A 88 -4.26 -20.89 10.90
C GLN A 88 -4.16 -20.03 12.16
N GLU A 89 -3.83 -20.64 13.31
CA GLU A 89 -3.62 -19.96 14.60
C GLU A 89 -2.43 -18.98 14.53
N GLU A 90 -1.31 -19.40 13.95
CA GLU A 90 -0.14 -18.53 13.76
C GLU A 90 -0.45 -17.33 12.84
N MET A 91 -1.20 -17.54 11.75
CA MET A 91 -1.64 -16.44 10.88
C MET A 91 -2.51 -15.45 11.66
N LEU A 92 -3.50 -15.95 12.41
CA LEU A 92 -4.38 -15.10 13.21
C LEU A 92 -3.61 -14.37 14.32
N ARG A 93 -2.67 -15.06 14.98
CA ARG A 93 -1.81 -14.45 16.01
C ARG A 93 -0.98 -13.31 15.44
N GLY A 94 -0.33 -13.51 14.29
CA GLY A 94 0.45 -12.46 13.63
C GLY A 94 -0.41 -11.23 13.27
N PHE A 95 -1.62 -11.46 12.78
CA PHE A 95 -2.57 -10.39 12.48
C PHE A 95 -2.97 -9.62 13.75
N CYS A 96 -3.38 -10.33 14.80
CA CYS A 96 -3.81 -9.72 16.06
C CYS A 96 -2.68 -8.96 16.76
N ASP A 97 -1.47 -9.52 16.81
CA ASP A 97 -0.30 -8.87 17.42
C ASP A 97 0.06 -7.58 16.68
N PHE A 98 -0.02 -7.59 15.34
CA PHE A 98 0.19 -6.38 14.55
C PHE A 98 -0.86 -5.31 14.88
N CYS A 99 -2.14 -5.64 14.84
CA CYS A 99 -3.21 -4.71 15.18
C CYS A 99 -3.06 -4.17 16.61
N LYS A 100 -2.72 -5.04 17.58
CA LYS A 100 -2.49 -4.65 18.98
C LYS A 100 -1.34 -3.64 19.11
N SER A 101 -0.27 -3.77 18.31
CA SER A 101 0.85 -2.82 18.32
C SER A 101 0.47 -1.42 17.85
N LEU A 102 -0.68 -1.27 17.21
CA LEU A 102 -1.23 -0.03 16.68
C LEU A 102 -2.44 0.50 17.47
N ASP A 103 -2.79 -0.15 18.58
CA ASP A 103 -4.01 0.11 19.34
C ASP A 103 -5.30 -0.05 18.50
N ALA A 104 -5.25 -0.92 17.47
CA ALA A 104 -6.38 -1.23 16.60
C ALA A 104 -7.11 -2.49 17.10
N PRO A 105 -8.30 -2.39 17.70
CA PRO A 105 -8.95 -3.52 18.35
C PRO A 105 -9.51 -4.51 17.34
N VAL A 106 -9.06 -5.78 17.41
CA VAL A 106 -9.68 -6.89 16.69
C VAL A 106 -10.91 -7.32 17.51
N VAL A 107 -12.10 -7.06 16.99
CA VAL A 107 -13.37 -7.24 17.72
C VAL A 107 -14.22 -8.39 17.19
N GLY A 108 -13.75 -9.07 16.14
CA GLY A 108 -14.45 -10.22 15.55
C GLY A 108 -13.90 -10.56 14.17
N GLY A 109 -14.70 -11.26 13.40
CA GLY A 109 -14.35 -11.67 12.07
C GLY A 109 -15.16 -12.86 11.58
N HIS A 110 -14.73 -13.43 10.47
CA HIS A 110 -15.37 -14.62 9.88
C HIS A 110 -14.34 -15.53 9.23
N THR A 111 -14.49 -16.84 9.42
CA THR A 111 -13.66 -17.86 8.78
C THR A 111 -14.54 -18.77 7.93
N ILE A 112 -14.11 -19.04 6.70
CA ILE A 112 -14.78 -19.96 5.79
C ILE A 112 -13.80 -21.04 5.30
N ILE A 113 -14.33 -22.20 4.91
CA ILE A 113 -13.58 -23.19 4.16
C ILE A 113 -13.57 -22.77 2.69
N CYS A 114 -12.38 -22.71 2.08
CA CYS A 114 -12.22 -22.40 0.65
C CYS A 114 -10.95 -23.06 0.10
N PRO A 115 -10.84 -23.23 -1.23
CA PRO A 115 -9.72 -23.98 -1.83
C PRO A 115 -8.33 -23.36 -1.61
N TRP A 116 -8.27 -22.07 -1.35
CA TRP A 116 -7.02 -21.29 -1.21
C TRP A 116 -7.00 -20.57 0.13
N PRO A 117 -5.86 -20.54 0.83
CA PRO A 117 -5.74 -19.68 2.00
C PRO A 117 -5.85 -18.21 1.54
N ILE A 118 -6.73 -17.47 2.19
CA ILE A 118 -6.86 -16.01 2.06
C ILE A 118 -6.97 -15.39 3.43
N MET A 119 -6.39 -14.21 3.61
CA MET A 119 -6.49 -13.48 4.88
C MET A 119 -6.48 -11.98 4.64
N GLY A 120 -7.22 -11.29 5.46
CA GLY A 120 -7.30 -9.84 5.53
C GLY A 120 -8.31 -9.40 6.56
N GLY A 121 -8.94 -8.25 6.35
CA GLY A 121 -9.91 -7.74 7.30
C GLY A 121 -10.80 -6.65 6.73
N ALA A 122 -11.78 -6.25 7.54
CA ALA A 122 -12.58 -5.06 7.34
C ALA A 122 -12.27 -4.08 8.48
N ILE A 123 -11.99 -2.83 8.13
CA ILE A 123 -11.59 -1.77 9.05
C ILE A 123 -12.71 -0.73 9.17
N THR A 124 -12.93 -0.26 10.40
CA THR A 124 -13.68 0.96 10.66
C THR A 124 -12.81 1.91 11.47
N ALA A 125 -12.58 3.11 10.94
CA ALA A 125 -11.85 4.15 11.64
C ALA A 125 -12.68 5.44 11.72
N ILE A 126 -12.37 6.29 12.70
CA ILE A 126 -12.95 7.63 12.83
C ILE A 126 -11.89 8.66 12.42
N ALA A 127 -12.33 9.71 11.71
CA ALA A 127 -11.50 10.85 11.37
C ALA A 127 -12.28 12.16 11.49
N GLU A 128 -11.58 13.26 11.84
CA GLU A 128 -12.14 14.59 11.71
C GLU A 128 -12.27 14.95 10.23
N MET A 129 -13.41 15.52 9.84
CA MET A 129 -13.71 15.88 8.43
C MET A 129 -12.63 16.75 7.78
N ASN A 130 -12.02 17.67 8.53
CA ASN A 130 -10.98 18.57 8.05
C ASN A 130 -9.59 17.91 7.95
N LYS A 131 -9.42 16.69 8.49
CA LYS A 131 -8.19 15.89 8.44
C LYS A 131 -8.23 14.78 7.39
N ILE A 132 -9.35 14.60 6.70
CA ILE A 132 -9.47 13.56 5.67
C ILE A 132 -8.64 13.92 4.44
N ILE A 133 -7.82 12.97 4.01
CA ILE A 133 -6.96 13.08 2.84
C ILE A 133 -7.62 12.33 1.67
N PHE A 134 -8.01 13.05 0.63
CA PHE A 134 -8.64 12.48 -0.55
C PHE A 134 -7.61 12.22 -1.66
N ILE A 135 -7.83 11.19 -2.46
CA ILE A 135 -7.02 10.93 -3.67
C ILE A 135 -7.27 12.01 -4.75
N SER A 136 -8.45 12.62 -4.75
CA SER A 136 -8.96 13.53 -5.78
C SER A 136 -8.51 14.98 -5.64
N ARG A 137 -7.54 15.29 -4.77
CA ARG A 137 -7.14 16.67 -4.45
C ARG A 137 -5.72 17.04 -4.88
N ALA A 138 -5.05 16.22 -5.70
CA ALA A 138 -3.76 16.56 -6.29
C ALA A 138 -3.88 17.81 -7.18
N LYS A 139 -2.88 18.69 -7.14
CA LYS A 139 -2.92 19.98 -7.85
C LYS A 139 -1.72 20.11 -8.79
N PRO A 140 -1.88 20.76 -9.95
CA PRO A 140 -0.74 21.12 -10.79
C PRO A 140 0.32 21.91 -10.00
N GLY A 141 1.59 21.50 -10.12
CA GLY A 141 2.72 22.04 -9.35
C GLY A 141 3.08 21.23 -8.10
N ASP A 142 2.22 20.29 -7.67
CA ASP A 142 2.57 19.38 -6.58
C ASP A 142 3.74 18.47 -6.95
N ARG A 143 4.53 18.11 -5.93
CA ARG A 143 5.54 17.05 -6.00
C ARG A 143 4.93 15.74 -5.51
N LEU A 144 5.47 14.64 -6.03
CA LEU A 144 5.07 13.28 -5.64
C LEU A 144 6.14 12.64 -4.78
N ILE A 145 5.74 12.16 -3.61
CA ILE A 145 6.61 11.43 -2.67
C ILE A 145 6.05 10.04 -2.46
N LEU A 146 6.92 9.02 -2.52
CA LEU A 146 6.60 7.64 -2.15
C LEU A 146 7.28 7.28 -0.82
N THR A 147 6.58 6.65 0.11
CA THR A 147 7.11 6.38 1.46
C THR A 147 7.81 5.05 1.63
N LYS A 148 7.70 4.13 0.68
CA LYS A 148 8.39 2.83 0.67
C LYS A 148 8.83 2.52 -0.77
N PRO A 149 10.01 1.88 -0.99
CA PRO A 149 10.45 1.52 -2.33
C PRO A 149 9.56 0.44 -2.96
N LEU A 150 9.54 0.41 -4.29
CA LEU A 150 8.83 -0.58 -5.12
C LEU A 150 9.64 -1.86 -5.28
N GLY A 151 8.99 -2.94 -5.71
CA GLY A 151 9.64 -4.18 -6.11
C GLY A 151 9.31 -5.38 -5.22
N ILE A 152 8.26 -5.32 -4.42
CA ILE A 152 7.82 -6.45 -3.58
C ILE A 152 7.54 -7.69 -4.44
N GLN A 153 6.76 -7.57 -5.51
CA GLN A 153 6.37 -8.72 -6.32
C GLN A 153 7.58 -9.49 -6.90
N PRO A 154 8.55 -8.88 -7.60
CA PRO A 154 9.71 -9.62 -8.11
C PRO A 154 10.61 -10.18 -7.00
N ILE A 155 10.80 -9.48 -5.88
CA ILE A 155 11.60 -9.97 -4.76
C ILE A 155 10.93 -11.19 -4.10
N MET A 156 9.64 -11.12 -3.80
CA MET A 156 8.93 -12.23 -3.15
C MET A 156 8.76 -13.45 -4.07
N ARG A 157 8.84 -13.28 -5.41
CA ARG A 157 8.88 -14.40 -6.37
C ARG A 157 10.06 -15.34 -6.09
N VAL A 158 11.16 -14.81 -5.57
CA VAL A 158 12.39 -15.58 -5.29
C VAL A 158 12.13 -16.75 -4.34
N LEU A 159 11.22 -16.59 -3.37
CA LEU A 159 10.84 -17.65 -2.44
C LEU A 159 10.12 -18.84 -3.09
N ARG A 160 9.69 -18.70 -4.34
CA ARG A 160 8.91 -19.72 -5.08
C ARG A 160 9.60 -20.16 -6.36
N LEU A 161 10.93 -19.98 -6.45
CA LEU A 161 11.70 -20.41 -7.61
C LEU A 161 11.95 -21.92 -7.55
N SER A 162 11.87 -22.57 -8.71
CA SER A 162 12.38 -23.93 -8.89
C SER A 162 13.91 -23.96 -8.76
N ASP A 163 14.50 -25.13 -8.50
CA ASP A 163 15.95 -25.31 -8.39
C ASP A 163 16.70 -24.77 -9.62
N LYS A 164 16.14 -24.94 -10.82
CA LYS A 164 16.71 -24.42 -12.07
C LYS A 164 16.74 -22.89 -12.09
N GLU A 165 15.64 -22.25 -11.65
CA GLU A 165 15.55 -20.81 -11.58
C GLU A 165 16.47 -20.23 -10.50
N GLN A 166 16.59 -20.91 -9.34
CA GLN A 166 17.49 -20.50 -8.27
C GLN A 166 18.94 -20.51 -8.74
N LYS A 167 19.40 -21.59 -9.43
CA LYS A 167 20.75 -21.65 -10.01
C LYS A 167 20.99 -20.49 -10.99
N LYS A 168 20.04 -20.23 -11.88
CA LYS A 168 20.13 -19.11 -12.82
C LYS A 168 20.23 -17.75 -12.11
N LEU A 169 19.51 -17.57 -11.02
CA LEU A 169 19.55 -16.32 -10.26
C LEU A 169 20.88 -16.16 -9.49
N ALA A 170 21.41 -17.27 -8.93
CA ALA A 170 22.69 -17.28 -8.20
C ALA A 170 23.89 -16.92 -9.08
N GLU A 171 23.84 -17.19 -10.39
CA GLU A 171 24.85 -16.75 -11.36
C GLU A 171 24.84 -15.21 -11.55
N LEU A 172 23.74 -14.56 -11.23
CA LEU A 172 23.52 -13.14 -11.53
C LEU A 172 23.64 -12.26 -10.28
N ILE A 173 23.24 -12.77 -9.12
CA ILE A 173 23.14 -11.99 -7.86
C ILE A 173 23.69 -12.85 -6.73
N PRO A 174 24.59 -12.33 -5.88
CA PRO A 174 25.08 -13.04 -4.71
C PRO A 174 23.93 -13.42 -3.75
N GLU A 175 23.97 -14.63 -3.21
CA GLU A 175 22.90 -15.18 -2.37
C GLU A 175 22.64 -14.31 -1.13
N ASN A 176 23.70 -13.80 -0.49
CA ASN A 176 23.56 -12.89 0.65
C ASN A 176 22.86 -11.56 0.30
N GLU A 177 22.99 -11.07 -0.93
CA GLU A 177 22.29 -9.86 -1.39
C GLU A 177 20.82 -10.15 -1.70
N ILE A 178 20.51 -11.34 -2.21
CA ILE A 178 19.13 -11.80 -2.40
C ILE A 178 18.43 -11.88 -1.04
N SER A 179 19.08 -12.53 -0.04
CA SER A 179 18.53 -12.64 1.31
C SER A 179 18.22 -11.28 1.93
N LYS A 180 19.16 -10.32 1.85
CA LYS A 180 18.94 -8.96 2.34
C LYS A 180 17.76 -8.27 1.65
N SER A 181 17.60 -8.46 0.33
CA SER A 181 16.48 -7.86 -0.41
C SER A 181 15.14 -8.48 0.00
N ILE A 182 15.10 -9.78 0.30
CA ILE A 182 13.92 -10.46 0.84
C ILE A 182 13.59 -9.90 2.24
N ASP A 183 14.58 -9.78 3.12
CA ASP A 183 14.42 -9.23 4.48
C ASP A 183 13.90 -7.78 4.42
N LEU A 184 14.41 -6.96 3.48
CA LEU A 184 13.90 -5.61 3.26
C LEU A 184 12.44 -5.64 2.78
N ALA A 185 12.09 -6.50 1.84
CA ALA A 185 10.72 -6.62 1.34
C ALA A 185 9.74 -7.04 2.46
N ILE A 186 10.12 -8.00 3.30
CA ILE A 186 9.33 -8.42 4.47
C ILE A 186 9.18 -7.24 5.45
N ARG A 187 10.26 -6.54 5.77
CA ARG A 187 10.22 -5.35 6.64
C ARG A 187 9.30 -4.25 6.09
N ILE A 188 9.35 -4.00 4.78
CA ILE A 188 8.44 -3.05 4.10
C ILE A 188 6.99 -3.47 4.30
N MET A 189 6.65 -4.73 4.05
CA MET A 189 5.29 -5.25 4.15
C MET A 189 4.76 -5.33 5.59
N THR A 190 5.64 -5.43 6.58
CA THR A 190 5.28 -5.45 8.01
C THR A 190 5.45 -4.10 8.71
N THR A 191 5.78 -3.03 7.99
CA THR A 191 5.87 -1.68 8.53
C THR A 191 4.56 -0.93 8.26
N SER A 192 3.86 -0.54 9.33
CA SER A 192 2.60 0.21 9.25
C SER A 192 2.77 1.59 8.60
N GLY A 193 1.78 2.00 7.81
CA GLY A 193 1.66 3.35 7.26
C GLY A 193 1.27 4.43 8.28
N ARG A 194 0.97 4.07 9.53
CA ARG A 194 0.49 5.01 10.57
C ARG A 194 1.43 6.20 10.78
N ASN A 195 2.74 5.96 10.82
CA ASN A 195 3.72 7.04 11.00
C ASN A 195 3.80 7.98 9.78
N ALA A 196 3.66 7.45 8.58
CA ALA A 196 3.55 8.26 7.36
C ALA A 196 2.25 9.09 7.36
N ALA A 197 1.13 8.51 7.78
CA ALA A 197 -0.14 9.23 7.93
C ALA A 197 -0.03 10.39 8.93
N LEU A 198 0.62 10.17 10.08
CA LEU A 198 0.90 11.23 11.06
C LEU A 198 1.75 12.36 10.45
N ALA A 199 2.75 12.03 9.63
CA ALA A 199 3.57 13.03 8.94
C ALA A 199 2.74 13.82 7.90
N MET A 200 1.88 13.15 7.14
CA MET A 200 0.99 13.78 6.18
C MET A 200 0.04 14.78 6.85
N LEU A 201 -0.54 14.40 7.99
CA LEU A 201 -1.46 15.27 8.74
C LEU A 201 -0.73 16.46 9.40
N GLU A 202 0.51 16.25 9.89
CA GLU A 202 1.32 17.33 10.49
C GLU A 202 1.72 18.40 9.47
N VAL A 203 2.08 17.99 8.25
CA VAL A 203 2.55 18.92 7.20
C VAL A 203 1.39 19.48 6.38
N GLY A 204 0.31 18.73 6.23
CA GLY A 204 -0.83 19.05 5.38
C GLY A 204 -0.51 18.83 3.91
N VAL A 205 -0.90 17.66 3.40
CA VAL A 205 -0.74 17.24 2.00
C VAL A 205 -2.00 17.49 1.20
N ASN A 206 -1.91 17.52 -0.13
CA ASN A 206 -3.08 17.72 -0.98
C ASN A 206 -3.84 16.41 -1.25
N ALA A 207 -3.14 15.34 -1.62
CA ALA A 207 -3.74 14.04 -1.91
C ALA A 207 -2.81 12.90 -1.51
N ALA A 208 -3.38 11.71 -1.26
CA ALA A 208 -2.61 10.50 -1.06
C ALA A 208 -3.42 9.24 -1.40
N THR A 209 -2.71 8.17 -1.77
CA THR A 209 -3.20 6.79 -1.92
C THR A 209 -2.09 5.83 -1.50
N ASP A 210 -2.42 4.63 -1.03
CA ASP A 210 -1.43 3.58 -0.87
C ASP A 210 -1.17 2.85 -2.20
N VAL A 211 0.00 2.23 -2.33
CA VAL A 211 0.42 1.57 -3.57
C VAL A 211 0.40 0.07 -3.36
N THR A 212 -0.53 -0.61 -4.04
CA THR A 212 -0.76 -2.05 -3.90
C THR A 212 -0.84 -2.76 -5.26
N GLY A 213 -1.84 -3.58 -5.50
CA GLY A 213 -1.95 -4.52 -6.61
C GLY A 213 -1.91 -3.93 -8.03
N PHE A 214 -2.28 -2.67 -8.20
CA PHE A 214 -2.23 -1.99 -9.50
C PHE A 214 -0.85 -1.43 -9.86
N GLY A 215 0.12 -1.55 -8.96
CA GLY A 215 1.43 -0.94 -9.11
C GLY A 215 1.40 0.59 -9.06
N ILE A 216 2.58 1.21 -9.07
CA ILE A 216 2.68 2.68 -8.94
C ILE A 216 1.96 3.42 -10.08
N LEU A 217 2.03 2.88 -11.30
CA LEU A 217 1.40 3.52 -12.46
C LEU A 217 -0.13 3.51 -12.36
N GLY A 218 -0.73 2.40 -11.88
CA GLY A 218 -2.17 2.27 -11.72
C GLY A 218 -2.72 3.17 -10.61
N HIS A 219 -2.04 3.25 -9.46
CA HIS A 219 -2.44 4.13 -8.36
C HIS A 219 -2.24 5.61 -8.71
N ALA A 220 -1.14 5.97 -9.39
CA ALA A 220 -0.92 7.32 -9.91
C ALA A 220 -1.98 7.70 -10.96
N LEU A 221 -2.40 6.75 -11.82
CA LEU A 221 -3.48 7.00 -12.80
C LEU A 221 -4.80 7.28 -12.10
N ASN A 222 -5.14 6.50 -11.08
CA ASN A 222 -6.35 6.75 -10.29
C ASN A 222 -6.33 8.15 -9.65
N MET A 223 -5.20 8.54 -9.04
CA MET A 223 -5.03 9.91 -8.49
C MET A 223 -5.17 10.98 -9.59
N ALA A 224 -4.57 10.77 -10.76
CA ALA A 224 -4.63 11.71 -11.88
C ALA A 224 -6.06 11.87 -12.41
N GLU A 225 -6.79 10.76 -12.62
CA GLU A 225 -8.19 10.75 -13.09
C GLU A 225 -9.11 11.45 -12.10
N GLN A 226 -9.03 11.10 -10.81
CA GLN A 226 -9.87 11.66 -9.76
C GLN A 226 -9.61 13.16 -9.54
N SER A 227 -8.34 13.58 -9.69
CA SER A 227 -7.92 14.98 -9.52
C SER A 227 -8.04 15.82 -10.81
N ARG A 228 -8.28 15.19 -11.98
CA ARG A 228 -8.27 15.81 -13.32
C ARG A 228 -6.96 16.54 -13.61
N VAL A 229 -5.85 15.85 -13.38
CA VAL A 229 -4.48 16.34 -13.60
C VAL A 229 -3.69 15.34 -14.45
N SER A 230 -2.48 15.69 -14.86
CA SER A 230 -1.51 14.75 -15.40
C SER A 230 -0.42 14.50 -14.38
N ILE A 231 0.09 13.26 -14.30
CA ILE A 231 1.18 12.90 -13.41
C ILE A 231 2.37 12.43 -14.25
N LYS A 232 3.53 13.04 -13.99
CA LYS A 232 4.80 12.66 -14.59
C LYS A 232 5.71 12.04 -13.53
N ILE A 233 6.07 10.78 -13.73
CA ILE A 233 7.00 10.05 -12.86
C ILE A 233 8.41 10.13 -13.46
N ASN A 234 9.36 10.69 -12.71
CA ASN A 234 10.75 10.89 -13.12
C ASN A 234 11.71 9.90 -12.46
N THR A 235 11.33 9.34 -11.31
CA THR A 235 12.17 8.42 -10.52
C THR A 235 11.33 7.27 -10.00
N LEU A 236 11.87 6.06 -10.07
CA LEU A 236 11.34 4.86 -9.46
C LEU A 236 12.31 4.42 -8.34
N PRO A 237 12.00 4.68 -7.06
CA PRO A 237 12.74 4.08 -5.95
C PRO A 237 12.37 2.60 -5.88
N VAL A 238 13.35 1.72 -5.99
CA VAL A 238 13.13 0.28 -6.05
C VAL A 238 14.06 -0.45 -5.09
N ILE A 239 13.62 -1.57 -4.54
CA ILE A 239 14.47 -2.46 -3.74
C ILE A 239 15.66 -2.88 -4.61
N LYS A 240 16.88 -2.79 -4.06
CA LYS A 240 18.10 -3.23 -4.73
C LYS A 240 17.91 -4.65 -5.28
N TRP A 241 18.36 -4.87 -6.51
CA TRP A 241 18.21 -6.12 -7.29
C TRP A 241 16.79 -6.41 -7.82
N ALA A 242 15.74 -5.74 -7.34
CA ALA A 242 14.40 -5.94 -7.88
C ALA A 242 14.32 -5.72 -9.41
N PRO A 243 14.98 -4.70 -10.01
CA PRO A 243 14.99 -4.51 -11.46
C PRO A 243 15.59 -5.69 -12.22
N LYS A 244 16.69 -6.26 -11.71
CA LYS A 244 17.35 -7.40 -12.32
C LYS A 244 16.51 -8.67 -12.23
N ILE A 245 15.91 -8.92 -11.07
CA ILE A 245 15.00 -10.05 -10.85
C ILE A 245 13.75 -9.89 -11.73
N ALA A 246 13.17 -8.70 -11.78
CA ALA A 246 12.02 -8.39 -12.63
C ALA A 246 12.30 -8.68 -14.11
N LYS A 247 13.48 -8.27 -14.62
CA LYS A 247 13.89 -8.55 -15.98
C LYS A 247 14.04 -10.05 -16.26
N VAL A 248 14.63 -10.81 -15.34
CA VAL A 248 14.84 -12.26 -15.49
C VAL A 248 13.54 -13.04 -15.54
N PHE A 249 12.55 -12.64 -14.77
CA PHE A 249 11.27 -13.37 -14.61
C PHE A 249 10.08 -12.67 -15.27
N GLY A 250 10.29 -11.59 -16.01
CA GLY A 250 9.26 -10.92 -16.82
C GLY A 250 8.25 -10.09 -16.03
N TYR A 251 8.63 -9.53 -14.87
CA TYR A 251 7.77 -8.62 -14.13
C TYR A 251 7.85 -7.20 -14.67
N PRO A 252 6.73 -6.47 -14.83
CA PRO A 252 6.71 -5.13 -15.41
C PRO A 252 7.03 -4.03 -14.37
N LEU A 253 8.12 -4.22 -13.58
CA LEU A 253 8.52 -3.30 -12.52
C LEU A 253 8.93 -1.94 -13.07
N LEU A 254 9.78 -1.94 -14.10
CA LEU A 254 10.29 -0.70 -14.70
C LEU A 254 9.24 0.03 -15.55
N GLU A 255 8.14 -0.65 -15.85
CA GLU A 255 6.95 -0.04 -16.43
C GLU A 255 6.00 0.54 -15.37
N GLY A 256 6.35 0.42 -14.09
CA GLY A 256 5.52 0.85 -12.96
C GLY A 256 4.26 0.01 -12.72
N LYS A 257 4.18 -1.20 -13.29
CA LYS A 257 2.98 -2.06 -13.24
C LYS A 257 3.12 -3.30 -12.36
N ALA A 258 4.31 -3.53 -11.76
CA ALA A 258 4.47 -4.62 -10.81
C ALA A 258 3.61 -4.36 -9.57
N ALA A 259 2.95 -5.40 -9.08
CA ALA A 259 2.11 -5.31 -7.88
C ALA A 259 2.97 -5.13 -6.63
N GLU A 260 2.44 -4.35 -5.70
CA GLU A 260 2.97 -4.22 -4.35
C GLU A 260 1.98 -4.80 -3.34
N THR A 261 2.41 -5.07 -2.13
CA THR A 261 1.56 -5.49 -1.00
C THR A 261 2.00 -4.74 0.24
N ALA A 262 1.07 -4.15 0.97
CA ALA A 262 1.36 -3.26 2.08
C ALA A 262 2.43 -2.22 1.72
N GLY A 263 2.32 -1.69 0.50
CA GLY A 263 3.28 -0.77 -0.10
C GLY A 263 3.32 0.60 0.56
N GLY A 264 4.03 1.53 -0.09
CA GLY A 264 4.16 2.90 0.40
C GLY A 264 2.96 3.77 0.04
N PHE A 265 2.85 4.91 0.70
CA PHE A 265 1.90 5.95 0.31
C PHE A 265 2.48 6.83 -0.79
N LEU A 266 1.74 7.00 -1.87
CA LEU A 266 1.98 7.99 -2.91
C LEU A 266 1.30 9.29 -2.47
N ILE A 267 2.10 10.30 -2.19
CA ILE A 267 1.67 11.57 -1.59
C ILE A 267 1.87 12.69 -2.61
N SER A 268 0.85 13.51 -2.82
CA SER A 268 0.90 14.75 -3.61
C SER A 268 0.82 15.95 -2.68
N LEU A 269 1.82 16.85 -2.76
CA LEU A 269 1.89 18.02 -1.90
C LEU A 269 2.59 19.20 -2.60
N PRO A 270 2.36 20.47 -2.13
CA PRO A 270 3.05 21.64 -2.65
C PRO A 270 4.58 21.52 -2.53
N GLU A 271 5.31 22.03 -3.53
CA GLU A 271 6.77 21.94 -3.61
C GLU A 271 7.48 22.52 -2.37
N ASP A 272 6.99 23.64 -1.86
CA ASP A 272 7.54 24.31 -0.68
C ASP A 272 7.43 23.49 0.62
N LYS A 273 6.56 22.48 0.66
CA LYS A 273 6.37 21.57 1.80
C LYS A 273 7.19 20.29 1.72
N VAL A 274 7.82 19.98 0.59
CA VAL A 274 8.55 18.71 0.38
C VAL A 274 9.65 18.52 1.43
N THR A 275 10.50 19.51 1.62
CA THR A 275 11.60 19.44 2.60
C THR A 275 11.08 19.19 4.02
N GLN A 276 9.97 19.84 4.39
CA GLN A 276 9.33 19.64 5.68
C GLN A 276 8.79 18.21 5.81
N LEU A 277 8.08 17.69 4.80
CA LEU A 277 7.54 16.33 4.82
C LEU A 277 8.67 15.29 4.97
N LEU A 278 9.73 15.37 4.17
CA LEU A 278 10.86 14.45 4.26
C LEU A 278 11.53 14.48 5.64
N LYS A 279 11.67 15.66 6.25
CA LYS A 279 12.20 15.82 7.61
C LYS A 279 11.28 15.17 8.66
N VAL A 280 9.96 15.35 8.55
CA VAL A 280 8.99 14.79 9.49
C VAL A 280 8.90 13.27 9.32
N LEU A 281 8.89 12.76 8.09
CA LEU A 281 8.95 11.33 7.81
C LEU A 281 10.17 10.69 8.49
N LYS A 282 11.37 11.24 8.26
CA LYS A 282 12.62 10.75 8.87
C LYS A 282 12.56 10.75 10.39
N LYS A 283 12.03 11.82 11.02
CA LYS A 283 11.83 11.89 12.48
C LYS A 283 10.91 10.78 13.00
N ARG A 284 10.01 10.28 12.17
CA ARG A 284 9.05 9.21 12.47
C ARG A 284 9.52 7.83 11.99
N ASN A 285 10.82 7.68 11.66
CA ASN A 285 11.41 6.45 11.12
C ASN A 285 10.72 5.97 9.81
N CYS A 286 10.29 6.91 8.98
CA CYS A 286 9.79 6.64 7.65
C CYS A 286 10.73 7.26 6.62
N GLU A 287 10.87 6.60 5.48
CA GLU A 287 11.57 7.15 4.33
C GLU A 287 10.59 7.95 3.45
N GLY A 288 11.15 8.77 2.57
CA GLY A 288 10.40 9.47 1.54
C GLY A 288 11.26 9.66 0.30
N TYR A 289 10.73 9.28 -0.86
CA TYR A 289 11.42 9.33 -2.14
C TYR A 289 10.65 10.25 -3.09
N GLU A 290 11.29 11.31 -3.57
CA GLU A 290 10.67 12.17 -4.58
C GLU A 290 10.63 11.42 -5.92
N MET A 291 9.42 11.29 -6.47
CA MET A 291 9.18 10.47 -7.67
C MET A 291 8.87 11.29 -8.91
N GLY A 292 8.27 12.46 -8.78
CA GLY A 292 7.78 13.18 -9.94
C GLY A 292 6.97 14.42 -9.59
N VAL A 293 6.17 14.84 -10.53
CA VAL A 293 5.42 16.10 -10.48
C VAL A 293 4.02 15.94 -11.02
N VAL A 294 3.08 16.71 -10.48
CA VAL A 294 1.72 16.87 -10.98
C VAL A 294 1.68 18.05 -11.95
N GLU A 295 1.17 17.82 -13.15
CA GLU A 295 1.06 18.80 -14.22
C GLU A 295 -0.41 19.09 -14.56
N LYS A 296 -0.68 20.18 -15.26
CA LYS A 296 -2.00 20.42 -15.85
C LYS A 296 -2.34 19.29 -16.84
N GLY A 297 -3.55 18.74 -16.74
CA GLY A 297 -3.97 17.64 -17.62
C GLY A 297 -5.38 17.15 -17.31
N LEU A 298 -5.75 16.02 -17.90
CA LEU A 298 -7.11 15.47 -17.85
C LEU A 298 -7.14 13.97 -17.44
N GLY A 299 -6.35 13.59 -16.42
CA GLY A 299 -6.37 12.21 -15.92
C GLY A 299 -5.41 11.30 -16.68
N THR A 300 -4.14 11.66 -16.79
CA THR A 300 -3.11 10.83 -17.45
C THR A 300 -1.90 10.64 -16.54
N VAL A 301 -1.20 9.53 -16.71
CA VAL A 301 0.08 9.27 -16.04
C VAL A 301 1.08 8.75 -17.06
N PHE A 302 2.34 9.15 -16.93
CA PHE A 302 3.41 8.65 -17.77
C PHE A 302 4.75 8.64 -17.02
N LEU A 303 5.58 7.66 -17.38
CA LEU A 303 6.98 7.62 -16.99
C LEU A 303 7.78 8.52 -17.91
N SER A 304 8.74 9.28 -17.39
CA SER A 304 9.71 10.00 -18.21
C SER A 304 10.48 9.05 -19.11
N LYS A 305 10.86 9.49 -20.30
CA LYS A 305 11.69 8.68 -21.22
C LYS A 305 12.99 8.23 -20.55
N ASP A 306 13.58 9.11 -19.74
CA ASP A 306 14.81 8.88 -18.98
C ASP A 306 14.49 8.76 -17.49
N VAL A 307 13.53 7.86 -17.16
CA VAL A 307 13.18 7.61 -15.76
C VAL A 307 14.39 7.10 -14.99
N ASN A 308 14.71 7.75 -13.87
CA ASN A 308 15.77 7.34 -12.97
C ASN A 308 15.32 6.15 -12.14
N VAL A 309 16.05 5.05 -12.16
CA VAL A 309 15.82 3.88 -11.30
C VAL A 309 16.76 3.96 -10.11
N ALA A 310 16.24 4.39 -8.98
CA ALA A 310 17.01 4.57 -7.74
C ALA A 310 16.92 3.29 -6.88
N GLU A 311 17.99 2.49 -6.90
CA GLU A 311 18.05 1.29 -6.06
C GLU A 311 18.25 1.65 -4.58
N VAL A 312 17.35 1.17 -3.74
CA VAL A 312 17.38 1.33 -2.28
C VAL A 312 18.05 0.09 -1.69
N PRO A 313 19.18 0.23 -0.98
CA PRO A 313 19.87 -0.90 -0.36
C PRO A 313 19.05 -1.46 0.82
N ALA A 314 19.26 -2.76 1.10
CA ALA A 314 18.64 -3.45 2.22
C ALA A 314 19.34 -3.15 3.56
#